data_47cff9866125d830baf07e8b4250a9ec
#
_entry.id   47cff9866125d830baf07e8b4250a9ec
#
_cell.length_a   1.000
_cell.length_b   1.000
_cell.length_c   1.000
_cell.angle_alpha   90.00
_cell.angle_beta   90.00
_cell.angle_gamma   90.00
#
_symmetry.space_group_name_H-M   'P 1'
#
loop_
_entity.id
_entity.type
_entity.pdbx_description
1 polymer ?
#
loop_
_entity_poly.entity_id
_entity_poly.type
_entity_poly.pdbx_seq_one_letter_code
_entity_poly.pdbx_strand_id
1 'polypeptide(L)'
;MFYRLMNKMCKTEVVDGARDFRLMTRPFVDSLLSMKEYNRFSKGLFGWVGFRTKWIEFENVERVAGETKWSFWKLLLYAIDGMVAFSTMPLSVAALIGILMCVIAAISIIFIIVRQLCFGGSAFGWPSMVCIMIFIGGVQLLCMGIMGQYLAKTYLEVKNRPIYICKETNIEE
;
A
#
# COMPACT_ATOMS: atom_id res chain seq x y z
N MET A 1 6.63 -13.60 5.88
CA MET A 1 5.21 -13.20 5.85
C MET A 1 4.96 -12.03 4.92
N PHE A 2 5.72 -10.93 5.01
CA PHE A 2 5.60 -9.72 4.18
C PHE A 2 5.67 -10.02 2.66
N TYR A 3 6.70 -10.73 2.17
CA TYR A 3 6.85 -11.03 0.75
C TYR A 3 5.73 -11.88 0.17
N ARG A 4 5.17 -12.82 0.96
CA ARG A 4 3.99 -13.59 0.53
C ARG A 4 2.76 -12.72 0.35
N LEU A 5 2.57 -11.74 1.23
CA LEU A 5 1.48 -10.77 1.15
C LEU A 5 1.67 -9.87 -0.08
N MET A 6 2.88 -9.34 -0.28
CA MET A 6 3.24 -8.50 -1.43
C MET A 6 3.00 -9.24 -2.75
N ASN A 7 3.48 -10.47 -2.89
CA ASN A 7 3.32 -11.27 -4.12
C ASN A 7 1.85 -11.63 -4.40
N LYS A 8 1.00 -11.72 -3.36
CA LYS A 8 -0.44 -11.93 -3.53
C LYS A 8 -1.19 -10.67 -3.91
N MET A 9 -0.70 -9.50 -3.47
CA MET A 9 -1.36 -8.21 -3.66
C MET A 9 -0.83 -7.43 -4.87
N CYS A 10 0.43 -7.63 -5.24
CA CYS A 10 1.09 -6.96 -6.36
C CYS A 10 1.18 -7.90 -7.56
N LYS A 11 1.04 -7.34 -8.76
CA LYS A 11 1.26 -8.09 -10.01
C LYS A 11 2.74 -8.40 -10.29
N THR A 12 3.64 -7.84 -9.50
CA THR A 12 5.09 -7.95 -9.66
C THR A 12 5.65 -8.95 -8.65
N GLU A 13 6.37 -9.96 -9.10
CA GLU A 13 7.02 -10.92 -8.21
C GLU A 13 8.19 -10.24 -7.48
N VAL A 14 8.12 -10.22 -6.15
CA VAL A 14 9.22 -9.79 -5.29
C VAL A 14 9.81 -11.05 -4.65
N VAL A 15 11.05 -11.37 -5.00
CA VAL A 15 11.72 -12.58 -4.51
C VAL A 15 12.18 -12.37 -3.07
N ASP A 16 11.80 -13.32 -2.20
CA ASP A 16 12.20 -13.32 -0.80
C ASP A 16 13.70 -13.61 -0.68
N GLY A 17 14.38 -12.87 0.20
CA GLY A 17 15.83 -13.00 0.38
C GLY A 17 16.69 -12.27 -0.66
N ALA A 18 16.12 -11.70 -1.72
CA ALA A 18 16.88 -10.95 -2.71
C ALA A 18 17.58 -9.73 -2.07
N ARG A 19 18.90 -9.65 -2.26
CA ARG A 19 19.73 -8.52 -1.83
C ARG A 19 19.71 -7.42 -2.89
N ASP A 20 20.14 -6.22 -2.48
CA ASP A 20 20.19 -5.06 -3.37
C ASP A 20 21.44 -5.06 -4.30
N PHE A 21 22.40 -5.99 -4.06
CA PHE A 21 23.58 -6.14 -4.91
C PHE A 21 23.21 -6.82 -6.24
N ARG A 22 23.45 -6.11 -7.38
CA ARG A 22 23.00 -6.54 -8.70
C ARG A 22 23.98 -6.13 -9.78
N LEU A 23 24.16 -7.00 -10.78
CA LEU A 23 24.80 -6.68 -12.05
C LEU A 23 23.69 -6.47 -13.09
N MET A 24 23.69 -5.31 -13.74
CA MET A 24 22.64 -4.92 -14.69
C MET A 24 23.23 -4.61 -16.07
N THR A 25 22.54 -5.01 -17.10
CA THR A 25 22.89 -4.64 -18.48
C THR A 25 22.50 -3.19 -18.76
N ARG A 26 23.19 -2.55 -19.72
CA ARG A 26 22.91 -1.16 -20.08
C ARG A 26 21.45 -0.90 -20.48
N PRO A 27 20.79 -1.72 -21.33
CA PRO A 27 19.38 -1.53 -21.67
C PRO A 27 18.45 -1.59 -20.46
N PHE A 28 18.77 -2.45 -19.47
CA PHE A 28 18.00 -2.53 -18.22
C PHE A 28 18.13 -1.23 -17.40
N VAL A 29 19.35 -0.72 -17.28
CA VAL A 29 19.62 0.54 -16.56
C VAL A 29 18.90 1.71 -17.24
N ASP A 30 18.96 1.80 -18.57
CA ASP A 30 18.32 2.86 -19.33
C ASP A 30 16.78 2.81 -19.18
N SER A 31 16.20 1.60 -19.13
CA SER A 31 14.78 1.41 -18.83
C SER A 31 14.42 1.89 -17.41
N LEU A 32 15.28 1.61 -16.42
CA LEU A 32 15.06 2.10 -15.05
C LEU A 32 15.20 3.62 -14.93
N LEU A 33 16.13 4.21 -15.65
CA LEU A 33 16.36 5.67 -15.65
C LEU A 33 15.24 6.43 -16.38
N SER A 34 14.59 5.80 -17.36
CA SER A 34 13.44 6.40 -18.06
C SER A 34 12.22 6.55 -17.15
N MET A 35 12.10 5.73 -16.11
CA MET A 35 11.03 5.83 -15.11
C MET A 35 11.33 6.95 -14.13
N LYS A 36 10.55 8.02 -14.18
CA LYS A 36 10.75 9.24 -13.36
C LYS A 36 9.85 9.29 -12.14
N GLU A 37 9.39 8.15 -11.65
CA GLU A 37 8.52 8.06 -10.49
C GLU A 37 9.16 8.68 -9.25
N TYR A 38 8.41 9.52 -8.53
CA TYR A 38 8.87 10.12 -7.28
C TYR A 38 9.01 9.06 -6.18
N ASN A 39 8.04 8.15 -6.08
CA ASN A 39 8.00 7.11 -5.06
C ASN A 39 8.59 5.79 -5.58
N ARG A 40 9.91 5.72 -5.67
CA ARG A 40 10.65 4.56 -6.17
C ARG A 40 10.75 3.46 -5.13
N PHE A 41 9.94 2.43 -5.26
CA PHE A 41 10.15 1.17 -4.56
C PHE A 41 11.01 0.24 -5.44
N SER A 42 12.32 0.29 -5.28
CA SER A 42 13.30 -0.35 -6.17
C SER A 42 13.05 -1.85 -6.37
N LYS A 43 12.69 -2.59 -5.31
CA LYS A 43 12.40 -4.03 -5.39
C LYS A 43 11.23 -4.36 -6.31
N GLY A 44 10.21 -3.51 -6.34
CA GLY A 44 9.08 -3.63 -7.25
C GLY A 44 9.44 -3.25 -8.68
N LEU A 45 10.17 -2.14 -8.87
CA LEU A 45 10.59 -1.66 -10.18
C LEU A 45 11.42 -2.68 -10.94
N PHE A 46 12.36 -3.35 -10.27
CA PHE A 46 13.19 -4.39 -10.90
C PHE A 46 12.39 -5.56 -11.47
N GLY A 47 11.34 -5.99 -10.79
CA GLY A 47 10.43 -7.02 -11.30
C GLY A 47 9.50 -6.49 -12.39
N TRP A 48 9.08 -5.23 -12.30
CA TRP A 48 8.15 -4.61 -13.23
C TRP A 48 8.72 -4.44 -14.64
N VAL A 49 10.03 -4.13 -14.76
CA VAL A 49 10.72 -3.96 -16.05
C VAL A 49 10.73 -5.26 -16.87
N GLY A 50 10.61 -6.43 -16.24
CA GLY A 50 10.35 -7.71 -16.92
C GLY A 50 11.52 -8.31 -17.68
N PHE A 51 12.76 -7.87 -17.47
CA PHE A 51 13.94 -8.49 -18.09
C PHE A 51 14.25 -9.85 -17.47
N ARG A 52 14.92 -10.73 -18.23
CA ARG A 52 15.37 -12.02 -17.74
C ARG A 52 16.35 -11.84 -16.59
N THR A 53 16.04 -12.39 -15.42
CA THR A 53 16.86 -12.30 -14.21
C THR A 53 17.45 -13.67 -13.89
N LYS A 54 18.76 -13.70 -13.64
CA LYS A 54 19.45 -14.89 -13.11
C LYS A 54 19.77 -14.64 -11.65
N TRP A 55 19.30 -15.52 -10.78
CA TRP A 55 19.61 -15.50 -9.36
C TRP A 55 20.86 -16.30 -9.09
N ILE A 56 21.76 -15.72 -8.30
CA ILE A 56 22.99 -16.37 -7.86
C ILE A 56 22.93 -16.44 -6.33
N GLU A 57 22.91 -17.67 -5.82
CA GLU A 57 22.94 -17.90 -4.38
C GLU A 57 24.35 -17.67 -3.85
N PHE A 58 24.45 -17.09 -2.67
CA PHE A 58 25.70 -16.91 -1.95
C PHE A 58 25.47 -17.11 -0.45
N GLU A 59 26.52 -17.55 0.25
CA GLU A 59 26.46 -17.71 1.70
C GLU A 59 26.35 -16.34 2.39
N ASN A 60 25.36 -16.22 3.26
CA ASN A 60 25.14 -14.99 4.00
C ASN A 60 26.10 -14.93 5.19
N VAL A 61 27.16 -14.16 5.07
CA VAL A 61 28.11 -13.93 6.17
C VAL A 61 27.53 -12.89 7.11
N GLU A 62 27.59 -13.15 8.42
CA GLU A 62 27.15 -12.20 9.44
C GLU A 62 27.98 -10.91 9.37
N ARG A 63 27.35 -9.80 9.72
CA ARG A 63 28.04 -8.51 9.75
C ARG A 63 29.14 -8.52 10.81
N VAL A 64 30.33 -8.15 10.42
CA VAL A 64 31.49 -8.04 11.34
C VAL A 64 31.27 -6.92 12.36
N ALA A 65 30.53 -5.87 12.02
CA ALA A 65 30.20 -4.76 12.92
C ALA A 65 28.90 -4.04 12.50
N GLY A 66 28.23 -3.44 13.47
CA GLY A 66 27.04 -2.61 13.28
C GLY A 66 25.71 -3.34 13.54
N GLU A 67 24.79 -2.60 14.16
CA GLU A 67 23.42 -3.06 14.42
C GLU A 67 22.45 -2.58 13.36
N THR A 68 21.32 -3.27 13.22
CA THR A 68 20.25 -2.85 12.31
C THR A 68 19.59 -1.57 12.84
N LYS A 69 19.54 -0.52 12.02
CA LYS A 69 18.86 0.75 12.34
C LYS A 69 17.36 0.74 12.02
N TRP A 70 16.83 -0.39 11.56
CA TRP A 70 15.43 -0.53 11.19
C TRP A 70 14.58 -0.88 12.40
N SER A 71 13.75 0.05 12.83
CA SER A 71 12.69 -0.18 13.80
C SER A 71 11.51 -0.91 13.13
N PHE A 72 10.74 -1.68 13.89
CA PHE A 72 9.51 -2.33 13.44
C PHE A 72 8.56 -1.34 12.75
N TRP A 73 8.35 -0.17 13.30
CA TRP A 73 7.48 0.87 12.74
C TRP A 73 7.99 1.40 11.39
N LYS A 74 9.29 1.60 11.25
CA LYS A 74 9.89 2.01 9.97
C LYS A 74 9.72 0.95 8.90
N LEU A 75 9.86 -0.32 9.28
CA LEU A 75 9.67 -1.44 8.39
C LEU A 75 8.21 -1.58 7.95
N LEU A 76 7.27 -1.37 8.88
CA LEU A 76 5.83 -1.38 8.60
C LEU A 76 5.44 -0.25 7.64
N LEU A 77 5.89 0.98 7.88
CA LEU A 77 5.63 2.12 7.01
C LEU A 77 6.20 1.88 5.61
N TYR A 78 7.44 1.39 5.52
CA TYR A 78 8.04 1.03 4.23
C TYR A 78 7.26 -0.05 3.49
N ALA A 79 6.70 -1.02 4.22
CA ALA A 79 5.84 -2.06 3.67
C ALA A 79 4.54 -1.49 3.10
N ILE A 80 3.89 -0.60 3.83
CA ILE A 80 2.67 0.11 3.40
C ILE A 80 2.96 0.95 2.15
N ASP A 81 4.06 1.68 2.15
CA ASP A 81 4.50 2.49 1.01
C ASP A 81 4.72 1.65 -0.25
N GLY A 82 5.36 0.50 -0.11
CA GLY A 82 5.56 -0.44 -1.20
C GLY A 82 4.24 -1.03 -1.72
N MET A 83 3.32 -1.39 -0.81
CA MET A 83 2.00 -1.90 -1.20
C MET A 83 1.18 -0.86 -1.98
N VAL A 84 1.14 0.38 -1.51
CA VAL A 84 0.40 1.46 -2.16
C VAL A 84 1.02 1.83 -3.52
N ALA A 85 2.34 1.71 -3.68
CA ALA A 85 3.03 2.00 -4.93
C ALA A 85 2.70 0.99 -6.05
N PHE A 86 2.54 -0.30 -5.72
CA PHE A 86 2.43 -1.38 -6.71
C PHE A 86 1.10 -2.14 -6.67
N SER A 87 0.16 -1.76 -5.81
CA SER A 87 -1.12 -2.45 -5.68
C SER A 87 -2.26 -1.48 -5.40
N THR A 88 -3.37 -1.67 -6.09
CA THR A 88 -4.65 -1.00 -5.78
C THR A 88 -5.53 -1.85 -4.85
N MET A 89 -5.02 -2.99 -4.38
CA MET A 89 -5.78 -3.93 -3.56
C MET A 89 -6.29 -3.31 -2.24
N PRO A 90 -5.51 -2.50 -1.50
CA PRO A 90 -6.01 -1.82 -0.31
C PRO A 90 -7.23 -0.93 -0.59
N LEU A 91 -7.25 -0.27 -1.75
CA LEU A 91 -8.38 0.55 -2.19
C LEU A 91 -9.61 -0.32 -2.53
N SER A 92 -9.39 -1.45 -3.19
CA SER A 92 -10.47 -2.41 -3.50
C SER A 92 -11.06 -3.04 -2.23
N VAL A 93 -10.22 -3.33 -1.23
CA VAL A 93 -10.69 -3.83 0.08
C VAL A 93 -11.52 -2.77 0.80
N ALA A 94 -11.09 -1.50 0.78
CA ALA A 94 -11.88 -0.40 1.36
C ALA A 94 -13.25 -0.27 0.68
N ALA A 95 -13.30 -0.36 -0.65
CA ALA A 95 -14.56 -0.34 -1.41
C ALA A 95 -15.45 -1.54 -1.06
N LEU A 96 -14.89 -2.75 -0.95
CA LEU A 96 -15.64 -3.95 -0.56
C LEU A 96 -16.23 -3.83 0.85
N ILE A 97 -15.47 -3.30 1.81
CA ILE A 97 -15.96 -3.02 3.17
C ILE A 97 -17.12 -2.02 3.11
N GLY A 98 -17.00 -0.96 2.31
CA GLY A 98 -18.08 0.00 2.11
C GLY A 98 -19.36 -0.64 1.57
N ILE A 99 -19.26 -1.47 0.55
CA ILE A 99 -20.41 -2.22 -0.02
C ILE A 99 -21.02 -3.13 1.04
N LEU A 100 -20.22 -3.89 1.77
CA LEU A 100 -20.69 -4.78 2.83
C LEU A 100 -21.47 -4.01 3.91
N MET A 101 -20.95 -2.87 4.33
CA MET A 101 -21.60 -2.01 5.31
C MET A 101 -22.94 -1.46 4.80
N CYS A 102 -23.02 -1.08 3.51
CA CYS A 102 -24.27 -0.65 2.90
C CYS A 102 -25.33 -1.77 2.89
N VAL A 103 -24.93 -3.00 2.59
CA VAL A 103 -25.84 -4.17 2.63
C VAL A 103 -26.36 -4.43 4.04
N ILE A 104 -25.45 -4.42 5.03
CA ILE A 104 -25.81 -4.59 6.45
C ILE A 104 -26.78 -3.48 6.89
N ALA A 105 -26.51 -2.24 6.53
CA ALA A 105 -27.37 -1.10 6.85
C ALA A 105 -28.78 -1.27 6.24
N ALA A 106 -28.87 -1.67 4.96
CA ALA A 106 -30.16 -1.89 4.30
C ALA A 106 -30.97 -3.00 4.97
N ILE A 107 -30.35 -4.13 5.32
CA ILE A 107 -30.99 -5.22 6.05
C ILE A 107 -31.46 -4.76 7.43
N SER A 108 -30.62 -3.99 8.15
CA SER A 108 -30.95 -3.47 9.48
C SER A 108 -32.14 -2.50 9.45
N ILE A 109 -32.21 -1.64 8.43
CA ILE A 109 -33.34 -0.71 8.24
C ILE A 109 -34.63 -1.49 8.01
N ILE A 110 -34.63 -2.48 7.13
CA ILE A 110 -35.79 -3.32 6.86
C ILE A 110 -36.22 -4.04 8.15
N PHE A 111 -35.29 -4.63 8.90
CA PHE A 111 -35.57 -5.29 10.16
C PHE A 111 -36.22 -4.36 11.19
N ILE A 112 -35.71 -3.14 11.34
CA ILE A 112 -36.25 -2.15 12.28
C ILE A 112 -37.69 -1.76 11.87
N ILE A 113 -37.96 -1.52 10.57
CA ILE A 113 -39.26 -1.16 10.08
C ILE A 113 -40.28 -2.30 10.36
N VAL A 114 -39.94 -3.54 10.00
CA VAL A 114 -40.82 -4.71 10.21
C VAL A 114 -41.11 -4.89 11.69
N ARG A 115 -40.07 -4.81 12.54
CA ARG A 115 -40.23 -4.91 14.00
C ARG A 115 -41.15 -3.84 14.57
N GLN A 116 -40.99 -2.59 14.11
CA GLN A 116 -41.84 -1.48 14.56
C GLN A 116 -43.31 -1.65 14.15
N LEU A 117 -43.56 -2.16 12.96
CA LEU A 117 -44.93 -2.38 12.44
C LEU A 117 -45.62 -3.57 13.13
N CYS A 118 -44.85 -4.66 13.44
CA CYS A 118 -45.46 -5.89 13.98
C CYS A 118 -45.58 -5.87 15.51
N PHE A 119 -44.68 -5.25 16.21
CA PHE A 119 -44.61 -5.39 17.69
C PHE A 119 -44.85 -4.09 18.45
N GLY A 120 -44.86 -2.96 17.80
CA GLY A 120 -45.05 -1.65 18.44
C GLY A 120 -44.13 -1.48 19.66
N GLY A 121 -43.39 -0.45 19.77
CA GLY A 121 -42.60 -0.24 20.96
C GLY A 121 -41.54 0.82 20.77
N SER A 122 -41.38 1.69 21.72
CA SER A 122 -40.32 2.67 21.75
C SER A 122 -38.98 1.93 21.87
N ALA A 123 -38.11 2.10 20.90
CA ALA A 123 -36.76 1.51 20.93
C ALA A 123 -35.94 2.14 22.06
N PHE A 124 -35.75 1.41 23.14
CA PHE A 124 -34.67 1.64 24.10
C PHE A 124 -33.35 1.34 23.38
N GLY A 125 -32.87 2.24 22.53
CA GLY A 125 -31.72 1.93 21.68
C GLY A 125 -30.72 3.06 21.55
N TRP A 126 -30.80 4.12 22.39
CA TRP A 126 -29.88 5.24 22.28
C TRP A 126 -28.39 4.83 22.39
N PRO A 127 -27.95 3.98 23.36
CA PRO A 127 -26.56 3.58 23.43
C PRO A 127 -26.11 2.73 22.22
N SER A 128 -26.95 1.81 21.76
CA SER A 128 -26.65 0.97 20.58
C SER A 128 -26.58 1.82 19.30
N MET A 129 -27.44 2.81 19.14
CA MET A 129 -27.40 3.72 18.02
C MET A 129 -26.11 4.54 17.99
N VAL A 130 -25.67 5.06 19.13
CA VAL A 130 -24.39 5.78 19.25
C VAL A 130 -23.21 4.88 18.89
N CYS A 131 -23.16 3.64 19.40
CA CYS A 131 -22.11 2.68 19.07
C CYS A 131 -22.05 2.39 17.55
N ILE A 132 -23.20 2.17 16.93
CA ILE A 132 -23.29 1.94 15.48
C ILE A 132 -22.83 3.15 14.70
N MET A 133 -23.21 4.36 15.08
CA MET A 133 -22.79 5.60 14.42
C MET A 133 -21.26 5.79 14.52
N ILE A 134 -20.68 5.57 15.69
CA ILE A 134 -19.22 5.67 15.90
C ILE A 134 -18.49 4.61 15.05
N PHE A 135 -19.01 3.38 15.00
CA PHE A 135 -18.43 2.32 14.21
C PHE A 135 -18.45 2.65 12.72
N ILE A 136 -19.61 3.08 12.18
CA ILE A 136 -19.74 3.49 10.76
C ILE A 136 -18.82 4.67 10.47
N GLY A 137 -18.78 5.69 11.34
CA GLY A 137 -17.88 6.83 11.22
C GLY A 137 -16.40 6.41 11.20
N GLY A 138 -16.01 5.48 12.05
CA GLY A 138 -14.66 4.92 12.07
C GLY A 138 -14.29 4.20 10.77
N VAL A 139 -15.19 3.39 10.23
CA VAL A 139 -14.99 2.70 8.93
C VAL A 139 -14.88 3.72 7.79
N GLN A 140 -15.72 4.75 7.78
CA GLN A 140 -15.63 5.81 6.77
C GLN A 140 -14.29 6.55 6.82
N LEU A 141 -13.83 6.94 8.00
CA LEU A 141 -12.54 7.60 8.18
C LEU A 141 -11.37 6.70 7.75
N LEU A 142 -11.43 5.40 8.02
CA LEU A 142 -10.44 4.44 7.56
C LEU A 142 -10.39 4.37 6.03
N CYS A 143 -11.56 4.26 5.38
CA CYS A 143 -11.64 4.24 3.92
C CYS A 143 -11.11 5.54 3.30
N MET A 144 -11.48 6.70 3.87
CA MET A 144 -10.97 7.99 3.44
C MET A 144 -9.44 8.10 3.64
N GLY A 145 -8.91 7.57 4.74
CA GLY A 145 -7.47 7.52 5.00
C GLY A 145 -6.72 6.72 3.93
N ILE A 146 -7.25 5.55 3.55
CA ILE A 146 -6.68 4.73 2.47
C ILE A 146 -6.71 5.51 1.14
N MET A 147 -7.84 6.11 0.77
CA MET A 147 -7.95 6.95 -0.43
C MET A 147 -6.96 8.11 -0.40
N GLY A 148 -6.82 8.76 0.75
CA GLY A 148 -5.89 9.86 0.97
C GLY A 148 -4.43 9.48 0.68
N GLN A 149 -4.01 8.26 1.03
CA GLN A 149 -2.67 7.75 0.73
C GLN A 149 -2.42 7.66 -0.80
N TYR A 150 -3.38 7.14 -1.54
CA TYR A 150 -3.27 7.07 -3.02
C TYR A 150 -3.28 8.46 -3.64
N LEU A 151 -4.18 9.32 -3.18
CA LEU A 151 -4.27 10.71 -3.67
C LEU A 151 -2.98 11.49 -3.40
N ALA A 152 -2.38 11.33 -2.22
CA ALA A 152 -1.11 11.96 -1.87
C ALA A 152 0.02 11.53 -2.81
N LYS A 153 0.10 10.23 -3.15
CA LYS A 153 1.10 9.72 -4.09
C LYS A 153 0.85 10.22 -5.50
N THR A 154 -0.40 10.18 -5.96
CA THR A 154 -0.78 10.75 -7.26
C THR A 154 -0.43 12.25 -7.35
N TYR A 155 -0.67 13.02 -6.27
CA TYR A 155 -0.30 14.42 -6.21
C TYR A 155 1.21 14.65 -6.37
N LEU A 156 2.04 13.82 -5.73
CA LEU A 156 3.49 13.91 -5.86
C LEU A 156 3.96 13.62 -7.28
N GLU A 157 3.37 12.63 -7.94
CA GLU A 157 3.68 12.28 -9.34
C GLU A 157 3.24 13.39 -10.30
N VAL A 158 2.01 13.90 -10.17
CA VAL A 158 1.47 14.97 -11.03
C VAL A 158 2.28 16.27 -10.88
N LYS A 159 2.80 16.55 -9.69
CA LYS A 159 3.63 17.72 -9.43
C LYS A 159 4.95 17.70 -10.18
N ASN A 160 5.45 16.51 -10.54
CA ASN A 160 6.64 16.25 -11.35
C ASN A 160 7.85 17.14 -10.98
N ARG A 161 8.08 17.36 -9.69
CA ARG A 161 9.25 18.10 -9.21
C ARG A 161 10.50 17.24 -9.32
N PRO A 162 11.65 17.81 -9.73
CA PRO A 162 12.90 17.07 -9.75
C PRO A 162 13.25 16.59 -8.34
N ILE A 163 13.74 15.36 -8.23
CA ILE A 163 14.12 14.73 -6.94
C ILE A 163 15.31 15.48 -6.33
N TYR A 164 16.18 16.03 -7.17
CA TYR A 164 17.32 16.86 -6.76
C TYR A 164 17.58 17.97 -7.78
N ILE A 165 18.22 19.03 -7.34
CA ILE A 165 18.75 20.09 -8.19
C ILE A 165 20.27 20.06 -8.00
N CYS A 166 21.00 19.76 -9.07
CA CYS A 166 22.46 19.74 -9.07
C CYS A 166 22.97 21.17 -9.03
N LYS A 167 23.78 21.52 -8.05
CA LYS A 167 24.45 22.83 -7.96
C LYS A 167 25.69 22.88 -8.81
N GLU A 168 26.47 21.80 -8.79
CA GLU A 168 27.74 21.67 -9.52
C GLU A 168 27.84 20.21 -10.02
N THR A 169 28.37 20.02 -11.22
CA THR A 169 28.65 18.71 -11.78
C THR A 169 30.09 18.68 -12.32
N ASN A 170 30.76 17.56 -12.12
CA ASN A 170 32.05 17.27 -12.70
C ASN A 170 31.96 16.35 -13.92
N ILE A 171 30.72 16.10 -14.40
CA ILE A 171 30.46 15.30 -15.60
C ILE A 171 30.32 16.29 -16.76
N GLU A 172 31.23 16.23 -17.71
CA GLU A 172 31.11 16.94 -18.98
C GLU A 172 30.07 16.23 -19.84
N GLU A 173 29.17 16.99 -20.45
CA GLU A 173 28.12 16.48 -21.35
C GLU A 173 28.68 16.06 -22.70
#